data_18135872cd0ea2f6dc961cae6449c292
#
_entry.id   18135872cd0ea2f6dc961cae6449c292
#
_cell.length_a   1.000
_cell.length_b   1.000
_cell.length_c   1.000
_cell.angle_alpha   90.00
_cell.angle_beta   90.00
_cell.angle_gamma   90.00
#
_symmetry.space_group_name_H-M   'P 1'
#
loop_
_entity.id
_entity.type
_entity.pdbx_description
1 polymer ?
#
loop_
_entity_poly.entity_id
_entity_poly.type
_entity_poly.pdbx_seq_one_letter_code
_entity_poly.pdbx_strand_id
1 'polypeptide(L)'
;MPGSKARDVQTKYSAKFSILERFLHKIKTESDDKIVLISNYTQTLDLIEKMCRYKHYSAVRLDGTMSINKRQKLVDRFNDPEGQEFIFLLSSKAGGCGINLIGANRLILMDPDWNPAADQQALARVWRDGQKKDCFIYRFISTGTIEEKIFQRQSMKMSLSSCVVDAKEDVERLFSSDNLRQLFQKNENTICETHETYHCKRCNAQGKQLKRAPAMLYGDATTWNHLNHD
;
A
#
# COMPACT_ATOMS: atom_id res chain seq x y z
N MET A 1 -32.18 20.18 -8.56
CA MET A 1 -31.28 20.68 -7.51
C MET A 1 -29.93 20.88 -8.14
N PRO A 2 -29.32 22.08 -8.19
CA PRO A 2 -27.99 22.27 -8.76
C PRO A 2 -27.00 21.56 -7.86
N GLY A 3 -26.16 20.71 -8.46
CA GLY A 3 -25.25 19.84 -7.77
C GLY A 3 -24.32 20.60 -6.81
N SER A 4 -24.26 20.15 -5.58
CA SER A 4 -23.26 20.59 -4.61
C SER A 4 -21.88 20.35 -5.24
N LYS A 5 -21.15 21.43 -5.53
CA LYS A 5 -19.74 21.35 -5.93
C LYS A 5 -19.02 20.50 -4.89
N ALA A 6 -18.55 19.31 -5.29
CA ALA A 6 -17.76 18.47 -4.41
C ALA A 6 -16.59 19.32 -3.89
N ARG A 7 -16.57 19.60 -2.57
CA ARG A 7 -15.45 20.33 -1.97
C ARG A 7 -14.22 19.44 -2.13
N ASP A 8 -13.15 20.02 -2.62
CA ASP A 8 -11.84 19.35 -2.75
C ASP A 8 -11.38 18.78 -1.40
N VAL A 9 -10.74 17.63 -1.46
CA VAL A 9 -10.06 17.05 -0.30
C VAL A 9 -8.80 17.86 -0.07
N GLN A 10 -8.66 18.41 1.15
CA GLN A 10 -7.50 19.23 1.51
C GLN A 10 -6.28 18.31 1.77
N THR A 11 -5.60 17.89 0.72
CA THR A 11 -4.47 16.93 0.75
C THR A 11 -3.28 17.46 1.55
N LYS A 12 -3.14 18.77 1.68
CA LYS A 12 -2.08 19.45 2.45
C LYS A 12 -2.01 19.07 3.93
N TYR A 13 -3.08 18.53 4.50
CA TYR A 13 -3.12 18.11 5.90
C TYR A 13 -2.62 16.68 6.13
N SER A 14 -2.27 15.96 5.07
CA SER A 14 -1.77 14.59 5.16
C SER A 14 -0.66 14.37 4.13
N ALA A 15 0.54 14.08 4.60
CA ALA A 15 1.67 13.76 3.73
C ALA A 15 1.32 12.60 2.77
N LYS A 16 0.69 11.54 3.26
CA LYS A 16 0.25 10.42 2.42
C LYS A 16 -0.72 10.85 1.32
N PHE A 17 -1.69 11.71 1.61
CA PHE A 17 -2.63 12.21 0.60
C PHE A 17 -1.95 13.15 -0.39
N SER A 18 -1.01 13.99 0.05
CA SER A 18 -0.23 14.86 -0.83
C SER A 18 0.62 14.04 -1.81
N ILE A 19 1.29 13.00 -1.32
CA ILE A 19 2.05 12.08 -2.17
C ILE A 19 1.12 11.34 -3.11
N LEU A 20 0.01 10.79 -2.60
CA LEU A 20 -0.96 10.05 -3.41
C LEU A 20 -1.49 10.91 -4.56
N GLU A 21 -1.87 12.15 -4.30
CA GLU A 21 -2.36 13.09 -5.31
C GLU A 21 -1.35 13.28 -6.44
N ARG A 22 -0.10 13.58 -6.10
CA ARG A 22 0.99 13.75 -7.07
C ARG A 22 1.27 12.45 -7.84
N PHE A 23 1.27 11.33 -7.11
CA PHE A 23 1.54 10.01 -7.66
C PHE A 23 0.48 9.60 -8.69
N LEU A 24 -0.80 9.75 -8.34
CA LEU A 24 -1.90 9.47 -9.25
C LEU A 24 -1.86 10.37 -10.49
N HIS A 25 -1.56 11.66 -10.29
CA HIS A 25 -1.42 12.60 -11.42
C HIS A 25 -0.31 12.16 -12.37
N LYS A 26 0.86 11.83 -11.84
CA LYS A 26 2.00 11.40 -12.65
C LYS A 26 1.70 10.12 -13.43
N ILE A 27 1.15 9.10 -12.77
CA ILE A 27 0.79 7.84 -13.46
C ILE A 27 -0.24 8.10 -14.57
N LYS A 28 -1.26 8.90 -14.29
CA LYS A 28 -2.31 9.20 -15.27
C LYS A 28 -1.82 9.97 -16.49
N THR A 29 -0.79 10.82 -16.31
CA THR A 29 -0.26 11.66 -17.39
C THR A 29 0.88 11.00 -18.18
N GLU A 30 1.65 10.10 -17.53
CA GLU A 30 2.86 9.55 -18.11
C GLU A 30 2.73 8.07 -18.53
N SER A 31 1.61 7.42 -18.22
CA SER A 31 1.40 6.00 -18.54
C SER A 31 -0.07 5.66 -18.78
N ASP A 32 -0.31 4.47 -19.33
CA ASP A 32 -1.62 3.82 -19.45
C ASP A 32 -1.89 2.82 -18.32
N ASP A 33 -1.10 2.89 -17.23
CA ASP A 33 -1.20 1.95 -16.12
C ASP A 33 -2.48 2.18 -15.31
N LYS A 34 -3.12 1.08 -14.92
CA LYS A 34 -4.24 1.08 -13.98
C LYS A 34 -3.75 0.73 -12.58
N ILE A 35 -4.44 1.23 -11.57
CA ILE A 35 -4.04 1.17 -10.17
C ILE A 35 -5.09 0.42 -9.34
N VAL A 36 -4.63 -0.48 -8.48
CA VAL A 36 -5.42 -0.99 -7.35
C VAL A 36 -4.94 -0.30 -6.09
N LEU A 37 -5.83 0.36 -5.38
CA LEU A 37 -5.54 1.01 -4.10
C LEU A 37 -6.32 0.31 -2.98
N ILE A 38 -5.59 -0.12 -1.98
CA ILE A 38 -6.13 -0.87 -0.85
C ILE A 38 -5.95 -0.09 0.44
N SER A 39 -6.98 -0.04 1.25
CA SER A 39 -6.93 0.49 2.61
C SER A 39 -7.73 -0.38 3.58
N ASN A 40 -7.27 -0.45 4.82
CA ASN A 40 -7.96 -1.08 5.93
C ASN A 40 -9.15 -0.23 6.43
N TYR A 41 -9.17 1.06 6.09
CA TYR A 41 -10.13 2.04 6.58
C TYR A 41 -11.05 2.52 5.46
N THR A 42 -12.36 2.28 5.63
CA THR A 42 -13.38 2.72 4.65
C THR A 42 -13.42 4.23 4.53
N GLN A 43 -13.22 4.96 5.62
CA GLN A 43 -13.16 6.43 5.62
C GLN A 43 -12.01 6.98 4.76
N THR A 44 -10.86 6.31 4.76
CA THR A 44 -9.74 6.65 3.87
C THR A 44 -10.14 6.46 2.41
N LEU A 45 -10.82 5.34 2.09
CA LEU A 45 -11.33 5.10 0.74
C LEU A 45 -12.38 6.13 0.33
N ASP A 46 -13.25 6.59 1.25
CA ASP A 46 -14.23 7.66 1.01
C ASP A 46 -13.55 8.97 0.60
N LEU A 47 -12.47 9.34 1.29
CA LEU A 47 -11.70 10.54 0.96
C LEU A 47 -10.98 10.41 -0.39
N ILE A 48 -10.39 9.23 -0.67
CA ILE A 48 -9.72 8.98 -1.95
C ILE A 48 -10.74 9.00 -3.10
N GLU A 49 -11.92 8.42 -2.92
CA GLU A 49 -12.98 8.46 -3.91
C GLU A 49 -13.43 9.89 -4.20
N LYS A 50 -13.58 10.74 -3.17
CA LYS A 50 -13.88 12.17 -3.33
C LYS A 50 -12.79 12.89 -4.12
N MET A 51 -11.51 12.62 -3.80
CA MET A 51 -10.38 13.18 -4.53
C MET A 51 -10.39 12.74 -6.00
N CYS A 52 -10.64 11.47 -6.28
CA CYS A 52 -10.74 10.97 -7.65
C CYS A 52 -11.87 11.67 -8.43
N ARG A 53 -13.05 11.85 -7.83
CA ARG A 53 -14.16 12.58 -8.45
C ARG A 53 -13.78 14.03 -8.76
N TYR A 54 -13.14 14.72 -7.82
CA TYR A 54 -12.69 16.10 -8.02
C TYR A 54 -11.67 16.23 -9.14
N LYS A 55 -10.74 15.27 -9.25
CA LYS A 55 -9.69 15.23 -10.29
C LYS A 55 -10.17 14.59 -11.61
N HIS A 56 -11.43 14.21 -11.71
CA HIS A 56 -12.00 13.50 -12.88
C HIS A 56 -11.29 12.18 -13.21
N TYR A 57 -10.79 11.49 -12.20
CA TYR A 57 -10.26 10.14 -12.35
C TYR A 57 -11.38 9.12 -12.27
N SER A 58 -11.49 8.25 -13.28
CA SER A 58 -12.46 7.16 -13.26
C SER A 58 -12.05 6.13 -12.22
N ALA A 59 -12.81 6.06 -11.14
CA ALA A 59 -12.58 5.14 -10.02
C ALA A 59 -13.78 4.21 -9.85
N VAL A 60 -13.50 2.94 -9.60
CA VAL A 60 -14.49 1.95 -9.16
C VAL A 60 -14.16 1.52 -7.75
N ARG A 61 -15.18 1.25 -6.95
CA ARG A 61 -15.02 0.82 -5.56
C ARG A 61 -15.77 -0.47 -5.32
N LEU A 62 -15.11 -1.38 -4.63
CA LEU A 62 -15.71 -2.62 -4.17
C LEU A 62 -15.93 -2.57 -2.66
N ASP A 63 -17.20 -2.66 -2.29
CA ASP A 63 -17.65 -2.73 -0.90
C ASP A 63 -18.05 -4.15 -0.50
N GLY A 64 -17.89 -4.46 0.79
CA GLY A 64 -18.21 -5.78 1.34
C GLY A 64 -19.66 -6.23 1.20
N THR A 65 -20.58 -5.28 1.01
CA THR A 65 -22.04 -5.52 0.89
C THR A 65 -22.50 -5.87 -0.52
N MET A 66 -21.61 -5.80 -1.53
CA MET A 66 -21.99 -6.09 -2.92
C MET A 66 -22.24 -7.57 -3.15
N SER A 67 -23.28 -7.89 -3.95
CA SER A 67 -23.53 -9.24 -4.43
C SER A 67 -22.41 -9.74 -5.35
N ILE A 68 -22.21 -11.05 -5.41
CA ILE A 68 -21.16 -11.70 -6.21
C ILE A 68 -21.22 -11.26 -7.68
N ASN A 69 -22.43 -11.24 -8.27
CA ASN A 69 -22.62 -10.85 -9.67
C ASN A 69 -22.24 -9.38 -9.95
N LYS A 70 -22.52 -8.48 -9.02
CA LYS A 70 -22.11 -7.07 -9.14
C LYS A 70 -20.60 -6.91 -9.03
N ARG A 71 -19.96 -7.68 -8.14
CA ARG A 71 -18.51 -7.70 -7.99
C ARG A 71 -17.84 -8.15 -9.29
N GLN A 72 -18.31 -9.25 -9.88
CA GLN A 72 -17.73 -9.77 -11.12
C GLN A 72 -17.84 -8.75 -12.25
N LYS A 73 -18.99 -8.12 -12.43
CA LYS A 73 -19.17 -7.06 -13.45
C LYS A 73 -18.21 -5.88 -13.25
N LEU A 74 -17.93 -5.48 -11.99
CA LEU A 74 -16.96 -4.42 -11.71
C LEU A 74 -15.54 -4.85 -12.07
N VAL A 75 -15.18 -6.09 -11.75
CA VAL A 75 -13.87 -6.67 -12.07
C VAL A 75 -13.68 -6.77 -13.57
N ASP A 76 -14.66 -7.30 -14.29
CA ASP A 76 -14.61 -7.44 -15.74
C ASP A 76 -14.44 -6.10 -16.43
N ARG A 77 -15.22 -5.09 -16.00
CA ARG A 77 -15.13 -3.73 -16.51
C ARG A 77 -13.76 -3.09 -16.23
N PHE A 78 -13.19 -3.32 -15.04
CA PHE A 78 -11.88 -2.79 -14.68
C PHE A 78 -10.75 -3.48 -15.47
N ASN A 79 -10.87 -4.79 -15.69
CA ASN A 79 -9.89 -5.56 -16.43
C ASN A 79 -9.96 -5.37 -17.96
N ASP A 80 -11.03 -4.74 -18.45
CA ASP A 80 -11.16 -4.40 -19.88
C ASP A 80 -10.02 -3.45 -20.29
N PRO A 81 -9.17 -3.82 -21.25
CA PRO A 81 -8.08 -2.96 -21.74
C PRO A 81 -8.59 -1.64 -22.35
N GLU A 82 -9.79 -1.67 -22.96
CA GLU A 82 -10.43 -0.48 -23.55
C GLU A 82 -11.26 0.32 -22.53
N GLY A 83 -11.38 -0.20 -21.30
CA GLY A 83 -12.14 0.41 -20.22
C GLY A 83 -11.49 1.70 -19.70
N GLN A 84 -12.33 2.68 -19.39
CA GLN A 84 -11.91 4.01 -18.92
C GLN A 84 -11.51 4.03 -17.42
N GLU A 85 -11.70 2.92 -16.72
CA GLU A 85 -11.39 2.82 -15.29
C GLU A 85 -9.88 2.92 -15.05
N PHE A 86 -9.51 3.88 -14.20
CA PHE A 86 -8.11 4.13 -13.86
C PHE A 86 -7.74 3.53 -12.51
N ILE A 87 -8.65 3.62 -11.52
CA ILE A 87 -8.37 3.21 -10.14
C ILE A 87 -9.45 2.23 -9.65
N PHE A 88 -9.01 1.14 -9.02
CA PHE A 88 -9.87 0.21 -8.28
C PHE A 88 -9.63 0.40 -6.79
N LEU A 89 -10.63 0.91 -6.06
CA LEU A 89 -10.59 1.09 -4.62
C LEU A 89 -11.11 -0.17 -3.91
N LEU A 90 -10.29 -0.75 -3.07
CA LEU A 90 -10.58 -2.01 -2.39
C LEU A 90 -10.35 -1.90 -0.88
N SER A 91 -11.34 -2.25 -0.09
CA SER A 91 -11.13 -2.50 1.34
C SER A 91 -10.43 -3.85 1.53
N SER A 92 -9.41 -3.91 2.38
CA SER A 92 -8.72 -5.16 2.72
C SER A 92 -9.70 -6.25 3.17
N LYS A 93 -10.72 -5.89 3.93
CA LYS A 93 -11.77 -6.79 4.44
C LYS A 93 -12.74 -7.27 3.36
N ALA A 94 -13.02 -6.45 2.35
CA ALA A 94 -13.96 -6.80 1.26
C ALA A 94 -13.37 -7.79 0.26
N GLY A 95 -12.07 -7.96 0.29
CA GLY A 95 -11.32 -8.74 -0.66
C GLY A 95 -11.22 -10.24 -0.39
N GLY A 96 -11.99 -10.82 0.52
CA GLY A 96 -11.89 -12.24 0.93
C GLY A 96 -12.07 -13.27 -0.20
N CYS A 97 -12.66 -12.91 -1.32
CA CYS A 97 -12.88 -13.83 -2.45
C CYS A 97 -11.91 -13.49 -3.58
N GLY A 98 -10.77 -14.12 -3.66
CA GLY A 98 -9.79 -14.23 -4.75
C GLY A 98 -9.98 -13.41 -6.03
N ILE A 99 -10.32 -12.12 -5.90
CA ILE A 99 -10.63 -11.21 -7.01
C ILE A 99 -9.39 -11.08 -7.90
N ASN A 100 -9.58 -11.25 -9.21
CA ASN A 100 -8.52 -11.12 -10.19
C ASN A 100 -8.53 -9.70 -10.80
N LEU A 101 -7.49 -8.91 -10.53
CA LEU A 101 -7.37 -7.52 -10.98
C LEU A 101 -6.15 -7.33 -11.90
N ILE A 102 -5.98 -8.25 -12.86
CA ILE A 102 -4.86 -8.23 -13.82
C ILE A 102 -4.89 -7.05 -14.81
N GLY A 103 -6.00 -6.33 -14.89
CA GLY A 103 -6.05 -5.06 -15.63
C GLY A 103 -5.16 -3.97 -15.04
N ALA A 104 -4.81 -4.07 -13.73
CA ALA A 104 -3.85 -3.18 -13.10
C ALA A 104 -2.47 -3.83 -13.00
N ASN A 105 -1.45 -3.01 -13.09
CA ASN A 105 -0.06 -3.38 -12.84
C ASN A 105 0.57 -2.54 -11.72
N ARG A 106 -0.20 -1.63 -11.10
CA ARG A 106 0.24 -0.88 -9.92
C ARG A 106 -0.68 -1.13 -8.75
N LEU A 107 -0.07 -1.43 -7.60
CA LEU A 107 -0.77 -1.65 -6.34
C LEU A 107 -0.28 -0.65 -5.31
N ILE A 108 -1.20 0.05 -4.66
CA ILE A 108 -0.92 0.95 -3.54
C ILE A 108 -1.56 0.38 -2.28
N LEU A 109 -0.75 0.09 -1.27
CA LEU A 109 -1.19 -0.17 0.09
C LEU A 109 -1.12 1.14 0.87
N MET A 110 -2.29 1.71 1.17
CA MET A 110 -2.38 3.02 1.83
C MET A 110 -2.00 2.96 3.30
N ASP A 111 -2.24 1.83 3.93
CA ASP A 111 -1.92 1.56 5.33
C ASP A 111 -1.43 0.12 5.50
N PRO A 112 -0.46 -0.14 6.40
CA PRO A 112 0.00 -1.48 6.68
C PRO A 112 -1.03 -2.26 7.52
N ASP A 113 -1.14 -3.56 7.30
CA ASP A 113 -1.89 -4.46 8.18
C ASP A 113 -0.97 -5.04 9.26
N TRP A 114 -1.53 -5.41 10.42
CA TRP A 114 -0.78 -6.14 11.45
C TRP A 114 -0.36 -7.54 11.01
N ASN A 115 -1.16 -8.13 10.11
CA ASN A 115 -0.90 -9.45 9.57
C ASN A 115 -0.24 -9.33 8.18
N PRO A 116 1.03 -9.74 8.03
CA PRO A 116 1.70 -9.68 6.73
C PRO A 116 1.00 -10.51 5.65
N ALA A 117 0.26 -11.56 6.02
CA ALA A 117 -0.49 -12.37 5.07
C ALA A 117 -1.61 -11.57 4.37
N ALA A 118 -2.19 -10.56 5.03
CA ALA A 118 -3.20 -9.71 4.41
C ALA A 118 -2.61 -8.89 3.26
N ASP A 119 -1.43 -8.32 3.46
CA ASP A 119 -0.70 -7.59 2.43
C ASP A 119 -0.28 -8.52 1.28
N GLN A 120 0.16 -9.74 1.60
CA GLN A 120 0.51 -10.76 0.59
C GLN A 120 -0.68 -11.15 -0.28
N GLN A 121 -1.83 -11.38 0.35
CA GLN A 121 -3.07 -11.67 -0.37
C GLN A 121 -3.51 -10.51 -1.26
N ALA A 122 -3.25 -9.27 -0.82
CA ALA A 122 -3.51 -8.08 -1.61
C ALA A 122 -2.65 -8.06 -2.89
N LEU A 123 -1.37 -8.38 -2.77
CA LEU A 123 -0.43 -8.45 -3.89
C LEU A 123 -0.83 -9.49 -4.92
N ALA A 124 -1.25 -10.68 -4.46
CA ALA A 124 -1.68 -11.78 -5.30
C ALA A 124 -2.93 -11.46 -6.15
N ARG A 125 -3.55 -10.30 -6.00
CA ARG A 125 -4.69 -9.87 -6.83
C ARG A 125 -4.27 -9.27 -8.15
N VAL A 126 -3.11 -8.63 -8.16
CA VAL A 126 -2.54 -7.92 -9.33
C VAL A 126 -1.48 -8.78 -9.99
N TRP A 127 -0.60 -9.38 -9.20
CA TRP A 127 0.46 -10.26 -9.70
C TRP A 127 0.00 -11.71 -9.68
N ARG A 128 -0.55 -12.16 -10.81
CA ARG A 128 -1.05 -13.53 -11.02
C ARG A 128 -1.00 -13.89 -12.50
N ASP A 129 -1.33 -15.15 -12.79
CA ASP A 129 -1.42 -15.66 -14.15
C ASP A 129 -2.32 -14.77 -15.02
N GLY A 130 -1.83 -14.44 -16.19
CA GLY A 130 -2.48 -13.51 -17.12
C GLY A 130 -2.01 -12.06 -17.04
N GLN A 131 -1.18 -11.68 -16.07
CA GLN A 131 -0.56 -10.37 -16.02
C GLN A 131 0.51 -10.24 -17.11
N LYS A 132 0.41 -9.17 -17.93
CA LYS A 132 1.29 -8.93 -19.08
C LYS A 132 2.30 -7.80 -18.86
N LYS A 133 2.10 -7.00 -17.80
CA LYS A 133 2.93 -5.84 -17.48
C LYS A 133 3.76 -6.11 -16.23
N ASP A 134 4.89 -5.41 -16.11
CA ASP A 134 5.66 -5.36 -14.87
C ASP A 134 4.80 -4.78 -13.75
N CYS A 135 4.78 -5.46 -12.60
CA CYS A 135 3.99 -5.03 -11.46
C CYS A 135 4.81 -4.15 -10.52
N PHE A 136 4.24 -3.02 -10.14
CA PHE A 136 4.81 -2.08 -9.17
C PHE A 136 3.96 -2.02 -7.92
N ILE A 137 4.61 -2.21 -6.77
CA ILE A 137 3.94 -2.26 -5.47
C ILE A 137 4.47 -1.13 -4.61
N TYR A 138 3.56 -0.31 -4.11
CA TYR A 138 3.87 0.85 -3.28
C TYR A 138 3.20 0.69 -1.92
N ARG A 139 3.99 0.75 -0.86
CA ARG A 139 3.50 0.79 0.51
C ARG A 139 3.70 2.19 1.06
N PHE A 140 2.61 2.85 1.42
CA PHE A 140 2.64 4.16 2.04
C PHE A 140 2.74 4.01 3.55
N ILE A 141 3.87 4.41 4.11
CA ILE A 141 4.19 4.27 5.52
C ILE A 141 4.64 5.64 6.05
N SER A 142 4.01 6.11 7.12
CA SER A 142 4.43 7.33 7.80
C SER A 142 5.62 7.02 8.71
N THR A 143 6.78 7.62 8.42
CA THR A 143 8.01 7.38 9.19
C THR A 143 7.89 7.85 10.63
N GLY A 144 8.62 7.23 11.55
CA GLY A 144 8.63 7.55 12.97
C GLY A 144 7.30 7.32 13.69
N THR A 145 6.34 6.65 13.05
CA THR A 145 5.02 6.36 13.61
C THR A 145 4.79 4.87 13.83
N ILE A 146 3.64 4.55 14.42
CA ILE A 146 3.20 3.16 14.60
C ILE A 146 3.14 2.37 13.28
N GLU A 147 2.87 3.02 12.16
CA GLU A 147 2.80 2.34 10.86
C GLU A 147 4.15 1.76 10.46
N GLU A 148 5.24 2.49 10.68
CA GLU A 148 6.59 2.02 10.39
C GLU A 148 6.97 0.85 11.31
N LYS A 149 6.56 0.90 12.57
CA LYS A 149 6.78 -0.20 13.53
C LYS A 149 5.97 -1.45 13.19
N ILE A 150 4.75 -1.28 12.68
CA ILE A 150 3.94 -2.40 12.14
C ILE A 150 4.68 -3.04 10.96
N PHE A 151 5.18 -2.24 10.04
CA PHE A 151 5.94 -2.73 8.88
C PHE A 151 7.22 -3.48 9.30
N GLN A 152 7.99 -2.95 10.23
CA GLN A 152 9.17 -3.61 10.77
C GLN A 152 8.83 -4.97 11.40
N ARG A 153 7.73 -5.05 12.16
CA ARG A 153 7.24 -6.31 12.73
C ARG A 153 6.78 -7.32 11.67
N GLN A 154 6.09 -6.85 10.62
CA GLN A 154 5.74 -7.71 9.49
C GLN A 154 7.01 -8.32 8.88
N SER A 155 8.04 -7.51 8.64
CA SER A 155 9.31 -7.93 8.04
C SER A 155 10.03 -8.97 8.91
N MET A 156 10.06 -8.77 10.24
CA MET A 156 10.60 -9.75 11.18
C MET A 156 9.86 -11.08 11.15
N LYS A 157 8.50 -11.06 11.19
CA LYS A 157 7.69 -12.28 11.12
C LYS A 157 7.94 -13.07 9.85
N MET A 158 8.14 -12.38 8.73
CA MET A 158 8.39 -13.03 7.45
C MET A 158 9.79 -13.62 7.38
N SER A 159 10.78 -12.95 7.91
CA SER A 159 12.15 -13.47 8.02
C SER A 159 12.20 -14.73 8.90
N LEU A 160 11.48 -14.72 10.03
CA LEU A 160 11.40 -15.88 10.93
C LEU A 160 10.65 -17.06 10.28
N SER A 161 9.63 -16.82 9.46
CA SER A 161 8.91 -17.88 8.77
C SER A 161 9.72 -18.53 7.64
N SER A 162 10.71 -17.83 7.11
CA SER A 162 11.64 -18.38 6.11
C SER A 162 12.83 -19.12 6.72
N CYS A 163 13.14 -18.86 7.99
CA CYS A 163 14.15 -19.57 8.75
C CYS A 163 13.47 -20.68 9.58
N VAL A 164 13.65 -21.92 9.19
CA VAL A 164 13.14 -23.11 9.92
C VAL A 164 14.06 -23.40 11.11
N VAL A 165 14.15 -22.49 12.11
CA VAL A 165 14.90 -22.76 13.36
C VAL A 165 14.31 -21.95 14.52
N ASP A 166 13.97 -22.63 15.60
CA ASP A 166 13.78 -22.20 17.00
C ASP A 166 13.10 -20.82 17.30
N ALA A 167 12.02 -20.53 16.59
CA ALA A 167 11.35 -19.22 16.65
C ALA A 167 10.47 -18.97 17.90
N LYS A 168 10.38 -19.90 18.86
CA LYS A 168 9.46 -19.73 20.00
C LYS A 168 9.93 -18.66 20.99
N GLU A 169 11.19 -18.64 21.33
CA GLU A 169 11.74 -17.67 22.30
C GLU A 169 11.80 -16.23 21.75
N ASP A 170 12.06 -16.07 20.45
CA ASP A 170 12.13 -14.75 19.83
C ASP A 170 10.74 -14.12 19.64
N VAL A 171 9.70 -14.94 19.42
CA VAL A 171 8.30 -14.45 19.32
C VAL A 171 7.79 -13.94 20.67
N GLU A 172 8.10 -14.59 21.79
CA GLU A 172 7.69 -14.13 23.13
C GLU A 172 8.37 -12.80 23.51
N ARG A 173 9.64 -12.58 23.14
CA ARG A 173 10.34 -11.32 23.38
C ARG A 173 9.75 -10.15 22.60
N LEU A 174 9.19 -10.39 21.41
CA LEU A 174 8.55 -9.35 20.56
C LEU A 174 7.24 -8.82 21.15
N PHE A 175 6.62 -9.52 22.09
CA PHE A 175 5.35 -9.15 22.71
C PHE A 175 5.46 -8.77 24.19
N SER A 176 6.66 -8.46 24.68
CA SER A 176 6.82 -7.93 26.04
C SER A 176 6.10 -6.57 26.20
N SER A 177 5.69 -6.26 27.45
CA SER A 177 5.00 -4.99 27.75
C SER A 177 5.82 -3.75 27.38
N ASP A 178 7.15 -3.83 27.47
CA ASP A 178 8.06 -2.73 27.11
C ASP A 178 8.12 -2.53 25.59
N ASN A 179 8.10 -3.61 24.82
CA ASN A 179 7.99 -3.54 23.37
C ASN A 179 6.66 -2.97 22.89
N LEU A 180 5.56 -3.21 23.63
CA LEU A 180 4.26 -2.61 23.31
C LEU A 180 4.25 -1.09 23.55
N ARG A 181 4.90 -0.60 24.61
CA ARG A 181 5.03 0.84 24.84
C ARG A 181 5.83 1.53 23.74
N GLN A 182 6.92 0.93 23.29
CA GLN A 182 7.75 1.44 22.21
C GLN A 182 7.01 1.56 20.88
N LEU A 183 5.99 0.72 20.64
CA LEU A 183 5.17 0.82 19.42
C LEU A 183 4.44 2.15 19.28
N PHE A 184 3.97 2.69 20.40
CA PHE A 184 3.20 3.93 20.43
C PHE A 184 4.09 5.18 20.59
N GLN A 185 5.39 4.99 20.70
CA GLN A 185 6.32 6.08 20.79
C GLN A 185 6.56 6.69 19.40
N LYS A 186 6.24 7.97 19.24
CA LYS A 186 6.54 8.73 18.03
C LYS A 186 8.01 9.14 18.03
N ASN A 187 8.71 8.94 16.92
CA ASN A 187 10.05 9.45 16.69
C ASN A 187 9.99 10.59 15.66
N GLU A 188 10.17 11.83 16.12
CA GLU A 188 10.11 13.02 15.27
C GLU A 188 11.44 13.35 14.59
N ASN A 189 12.53 12.74 15.04
CA ASN A 189 13.88 13.09 14.61
C ASN A 189 14.47 12.09 13.59
N THR A 190 13.67 11.13 13.11
CA THR A 190 14.14 10.16 12.11
C THR A 190 13.72 10.56 10.71
N ILE A 191 14.62 10.39 9.75
CA ILE A 191 14.30 10.48 8.32
C ILE A 191 13.61 9.20 7.86
N CYS A 192 14.09 8.04 8.35
CA CYS A 192 13.49 6.75 8.11
C CYS A 192 13.95 5.75 9.18
N GLU A 193 13.11 5.45 10.15
CA GLU A 193 13.43 4.56 11.26
C GLU A 193 13.75 3.13 10.78
N THR A 194 13.12 2.71 9.69
CA THR A 194 13.40 1.41 9.05
C THR A 194 14.80 1.34 8.48
N HIS A 195 15.30 2.43 7.86
CA HIS A 195 16.68 2.54 7.40
C HIS A 195 17.67 2.40 8.55
N GLU A 196 17.41 3.09 9.65
CA GLU A 196 18.24 3.06 10.85
C GLU A 196 18.25 1.66 11.47
N THR A 197 17.07 1.04 11.60
CA THR A 197 16.92 -0.31 12.19
C THR A 197 17.60 -1.41 11.38
N TYR A 198 17.47 -1.37 10.05
CA TYR A 198 18.01 -2.42 9.16
C TYR A 198 19.37 -2.07 8.56
N HIS A 199 19.97 -0.93 8.94
CA HIS A 199 21.28 -0.49 8.45
C HIS A 199 21.39 -0.57 6.91
N CYS A 200 20.46 0.04 6.20
CA CYS A 200 20.36 -0.04 4.75
C CYS A 200 21.68 0.35 4.06
N LYS A 201 22.29 -0.59 3.32
CA LYS A 201 23.56 -0.40 2.63
C LYS A 201 23.42 0.26 1.25
N ARG A 202 22.21 0.57 0.81
CA ARG A 202 21.90 1.14 -0.50
C ARG A 202 21.64 2.64 -0.47
N CYS A 203 21.38 3.19 0.71
CA CYS A 203 21.09 4.60 0.90
C CYS A 203 22.20 5.27 1.70
N ASN A 204 22.33 6.58 1.54
CA ASN A 204 23.20 7.38 2.40
C ASN A 204 22.52 7.72 3.73
N ALA A 205 23.23 8.42 4.62
CA ALA A 205 22.69 8.84 5.93
C ALA A 205 21.46 9.76 5.83
N GLN A 206 21.29 10.45 4.70
CA GLN A 206 20.13 11.32 4.41
C GLN A 206 18.98 10.56 3.74
N GLY A 207 19.02 9.23 3.68
CA GLY A 207 17.99 8.39 3.07
C GLY A 207 17.98 8.42 1.53
N LYS A 208 18.91 9.13 0.88
CA LYS A 208 19.02 9.14 -0.58
C LYS A 208 19.57 7.81 -1.09
N GLN A 209 18.85 7.17 -1.99
CA GLN A 209 19.25 5.92 -2.58
C GLN A 209 20.48 6.11 -3.49
N LEU A 210 21.55 5.38 -3.20
CA LEU A 210 22.80 5.38 -3.98
C LEU A 210 22.89 4.20 -4.95
N LYS A 211 22.24 3.09 -4.63
CA LYS A 211 22.26 1.87 -5.45
C LYS A 211 20.81 1.43 -5.71
N ARG A 212 20.51 1.10 -6.96
CA ARG A 212 19.21 0.53 -7.32
C ARG A 212 18.98 -0.77 -6.55
N ALA A 213 17.78 -0.91 -5.98
CA ALA A 213 17.39 -2.17 -5.37
C ALA A 213 17.29 -3.26 -6.45
N PRO A 214 17.69 -4.50 -6.16
CA PRO A 214 17.38 -5.63 -7.04
C PRO A 214 15.86 -5.79 -7.19
N ALA A 215 15.43 -6.63 -8.12
CA ALA A 215 14.04 -7.04 -8.21
C ALA A 215 13.60 -7.53 -6.82
N MET A 216 12.41 -7.08 -6.39
CA MET A 216 11.96 -7.25 -5.04
C MET A 216 11.87 -8.73 -4.66
N LEU A 217 12.64 -9.12 -3.66
CA LEU A 217 12.38 -10.33 -2.89
C LEU A 217 11.31 -9.97 -1.86
N TYR A 218 10.20 -10.66 -1.92
CA TYR A 218 9.06 -10.39 -1.07
C TYR A 218 9.44 -10.51 0.42
N GLY A 219 9.16 -9.45 1.19
CA GLY A 219 9.41 -9.42 2.63
C GLY A 219 10.80 -8.96 3.08
N ASP A 220 11.76 -8.82 2.20
CA ASP A 220 13.05 -8.25 2.55
C ASP A 220 13.03 -6.72 2.52
N ALA A 221 12.98 -6.08 3.69
CA ALA A 221 13.00 -4.63 3.82
C ALA A 221 14.24 -3.98 3.20
N THR A 222 15.34 -4.72 3.06
CA THR A 222 16.58 -4.21 2.46
C THR A 222 16.49 -4.09 0.93
N THR A 223 15.53 -4.75 0.29
CA THR A 223 15.33 -4.69 -1.17
C THR A 223 14.41 -3.56 -1.61
N TRP A 224 13.77 -2.86 -0.67
CA TRP A 224 12.83 -1.78 -0.95
C TRP A 224 13.54 -0.50 -1.39
N ASN A 225 12.91 0.20 -2.33
CA ASN A 225 13.27 1.58 -2.63
C ASN A 225 12.56 2.48 -1.62
N HIS A 226 13.34 3.24 -0.86
CA HIS A 226 12.81 4.18 0.09
C HIS A 226 12.70 5.54 -0.60
N LEU A 227 11.50 6.09 -0.64
CA LEU A 227 11.24 7.42 -1.15
C LEU A 227 10.90 8.31 0.04
N ASN A 228 11.77 9.23 0.35
CA ASN A 228 11.49 10.28 1.32
C ASN A 228 10.66 11.36 0.66
N HIS A 229 9.78 11.94 1.44
CA HIS A 229 8.96 13.07 1.09
C HIS A 229 9.62 14.32 1.68
N ASP A 230 10.29 15.09 0.86
CA ASP A 230 10.65 16.48 1.12
C ASP A 230 9.79 17.41 0.25
#